data_08b8aa936535c2e122327fe6afa14b25
#
_entry.id   08b8aa936535c2e122327fe6afa14b25
#
_cell.length_a   1.000
_cell.length_b   1.000
_cell.length_c   1.000
_cell.angle_alpha   90.00
_cell.angle_beta   90.00
_cell.angle_gamma   90.00
#
_symmetry.space_group_name_H-M   'P 1'
#
loop_
_entity.id
_entity.type
_entity.pdbx_description
1 polymer ?
#
loop_
_entity_poly.entity_id
_entity_poly.type
_entity_poly.pdbx_seq_one_letter_code
_entity_poly.pdbx_strand_id
1 'polypeptide(L)' 'MHVAVEMSLYPLTGEFIPPILDFIERLKAQPGLTVVTNSMSTQVSGEFDAVFAALQQEMRASLAGPRRAVFVMKVLGGGD' A
#
# COMPACT_ATOMS: atom_id res chain seq x y z
N MET A 1 -18.97 -1.21 -2.56
CA MET A 1 -18.37 -2.29 -1.74
C MET A 1 -17.17 -1.75 -0.99
N HIS A 2 -17.17 -1.92 0.31
CA HIS A 2 -16.05 -1.49 1.17
C HIS A 2 -15.01 -2.60 1.27
N VAL A 3 -13.73 -2.24 1.25
CA VAL A 3 -12.63 -3.20 1.36
C VAL A 3 -11.57 -2.64 2.28
N ALA A 4 -10.89 -3.55 2.99
CA ALA A 4 -9.71 -3.23 3.79
C ALA A 4 -8.55 -4.09 3.31
N VAL A 5 -7.39 -3.48 3.12
CA VAL A 5 -6.18 -4.17 2.68
C VAL A 5 -5.11 -3.97 3.73
N GLU A 6 -4.53 -5.06 4.19
CA GLU A 6 -3.33 -5.02 5.03
C GLU A 6 -2.15 -5.42 4.16
N MET A 7 -1.12 -4.58 4.13
CA MET A 7 -0.01 -4.82 3.23
C MET A 7 1.34 -4.47 3.86
N SER A 8 2.37 -5.14 3.35
CA SER A 8 3.75 -4.88 3.72
C SER A 8 4.59 -4.80 2.45
N LEU A 9 5.52 -3.86 2.45
CA LEU A 9 6.49 -3.70 1.36
C LEU A 9 7.86 -4.12 1.84
N TYR A 10 8.50 -5.02 1.09
CA TYR A 10 9.84 -5.52 1.37
C TYR A 10 10.77 -5.10 0.23
N PRO A 11 11.41 -3.93 0.31
CA PRO A 11 12.43 -3.57 -0.68
C PRO A 11 13.65 -4.48 -0.54
N LEU A 12 14.12 -5.02 -1.66
CA LEU A 12 15.26 -5.93 -1.66
C LEU A 12 16.56 -5.14 -1.82
N THR A 13 16.83 -4.30 -0.82
CA THR A 13 17.99 -3.42 -0.79
C THR A 13 18.42 -3.23 0.66
N GLY A 14 19.69 -2.87 0.88
CA GLY A 14 20.19 -2.59 2.23
C GLY A 14 19.54 -1.40 2.88
N GLU A 15 19.20 -0.38 2.10
CA GLU A 15 18.48 0.80 2.60
C GLU A 15 16.99 0.66 2.31
N PHE A 16 16.30 -0.13 3.14
CA PHE A 16 14.90 -0.48 2.91
C PHE A 16 13.90 0.52 3.51
N ILE A 17 14.30 1.35 4.47
CA ILE A 17 13.38 2.26 5.16
C ILE A 17 12.86 3.38 4.25
N PRO A 18 13.73 4.13 3.51
CA PRO A 18 13.22 5.22 2.68
C PRO A 18 12.18 4.80 1.64
N PRO A 19 12.33 3.67 0.90
CA PRO A 19 11.29 3.26 -0.03
C PRO A 19 9.95 2.95 0.64
N ILE A 20 9.98 2.38 1.86
CA ILE A 20 8.75 2.08 2.61
C ILE A 20 8.05 3.38 3.01
N LEU A 21 8.79 4.33 3.58
CA LEU A 21 8.22 5.62 4.00
C LEU A 21 7.66 6.39 2.80
N ASP A 22 8.35 6.37 1.68
CA ASP A 22 7.90 7.03 0.46
C ASP A 22 6.56 6.45 -0.03
N PHE A 23 6.43 5.13 -0.04
CA PHE A 23 5.19 4.46 -0.42
C PHE A 23 4.04 4.86 0.52
N ILE A 24 4.27 4.86 1.83
CA ILE A 24 3.26 5.22 2.83
C ILE A 24 2.81 6.66 2.63
N GLU A 25 3.73 7.59 2.43
CA GLU A 25 3.40 9.00 2.23
C GLU A 25 2.58 9.21 0.95
N ARG A 26 2.92 8.50 -0.12
CA ARG A 26 2.15 8.58 -1.37
C ARG A 26 0.74 8.03 -1.19
N LEU A 27 0.57 6.93 -0.44
CA LEU A 27 -0.76 6.40 -0.15
C LEU A 27 -1.59 7.37 0.67
N LYS A 28 -0.99 7.99 1.70
CA LYS A 28 -1.69 8.95 2.54
C LYS A 28 -2.17 10.17 1.77
N ALA A 29 -1.49 10.52 0.69
CA ALA A 29 -1.87 11.64 -0.17
C ALA A 29 -3.06 11.32 -1.09
N GLN A 30 -3.43 10.05 -1.23
CA GLN A 30 -4.58 9.65 -2.06
C GLN A 30 -5.89 10.03 -1.36
N PRO A 31 -6.82 10.74 -2.07
CA PRO A 31 -8.07 11.14 -1.45
C PRO A 31 -9.03 9.96 -1.26
N GLY A 32 -9.90 10.07 -0.27
CA GLY A 32 -10.99 9.10 -0.07
C GLY A 32 -10.58 7.79 0.57
N LEU A 33 -9.35 7.65 1.02
CA LEU A 33 -8.85 6.45 1.67
C LEU A 33 -8.52 6.70 3.12
N THR A 34 -8.71 5.68 3.95
CA THR A 34 -8.20 5.67 5.32
C THR A 34 -6.91 4.84 5.33
N VAL A 35 -5.82 5.46 5.72
CA VAL A 35 -4.50 4.81 5.75
C VAL A 35 -3.98 4.83 7.18
N VAL A 36 -3.72 3.64 7.73
CA VAL A 36 -3.19 3.47 9.09
C VAL A 36 -1.94 2.62 9.00
N THR A 37 -0.86 3.08 9.62
CA THR A 37 0.39 2.31 9.61
C THR A 37 0.86 2.06 11.04
N ASN A 38 1.52 0.92 11.23
CA ASN A 38 2.14 0.57 12.50
C ASN A 38 3.51 -0.06 12.20
N SER A 39 4.16 -0.63 13.23
CA SER A 39 5.50 -1.20 13.06
C SER A 39 5.53 -2.47 12.22
N MET A 40 4.39 -3.06 11.90
CA MET A 40 4.32 -4.36 11.20
C MET A 40 3.76 -4.25 9.80
N SER A 41 2.80 -3.34 9.56
CA SER A 41 2.12 -3.29 8.27
C SER A 41 1.42 -1.95 8.08
N THR A 42 0.91 -1.74 6.87
CA THR A 42 0.07 -0.61 6.53
C THR A 42 -1.32 -1.13 6.16
N GLN A 43 -2.36 -0.47 6.67
CA GLN A 43 -3.74 -0.81 6.38
C GLN A 43 -4.38 0.32 5.58
N VAL A 44 -5.04 -0.06 4.49
CA VAL A 44 -5.75 0.88 3.61
C VAL A 44 -7.19 0.42 3.49
N SER A 45 -8.14 1.32 3.72
CA SER A 45 -9.54 0.96 3.61
C SER A 45 -10.33 2.05 2.89
N GLY A 46 -11.43 1.64 2.26
CA GLY A 46 -12.31 2.52 1.53
C GLY A 46 -13.13 1.76 0.51
N GLU A 47 -13.67 2.47 -0.47
CA GLU A 47 -14.40 1.87 -1.58
C GLU A 47 -13.45 1.03 -2.43
N PHE A 48 -13.90 -0.14 -2.84
CA PHE A 48 -13.07 -1.13 -3.58
C PHE A 48 -12.32 -0.51 -4.75
N ASP A 49 -13.02 0.18 -5.63
CA ASP A 49 -12.39 0.71 -6.84
C ASP A 49 -11.38 1.81 -6.50
N ALA A 50 -11.69 2.65 -5.52
CA ALA A 50 -10.78 3.71 -5.09
C ALA A 50 -9.52 3.15 -4.45
N VAL A 51 -9.66 2.12 -3.61
CA VAL A 51 -8.53 1.47 -2.96
C VAL A 51 -7.61 0.86 -4.01
N PHE A 52 -8.16 0.07 -4.94
CA PHE A 52 -7.32 -0.62 -5.92
C PHE A 52 -6.74 0.31 -6.99
N ALA A 53 -7.43 1.40 -7.33
CA ALA A 53 -6.84 2.41 -8.21
C ALA A 53 -5.62 3.07 -7.55
N ALA A 54 -5.74 3.41 -6.26
CA ALA A 54 -4.62 3.99 -5.51
C ALA A 54 -3.46 3.00 -5.35
N LEU A 55 -3.77 1.75 -4.98
CA LEU A 55 -2.74 0.72 -4.83
C LEU A 55 -2.02 0.46 -6.15
N GLN A 56 -2.76 0.37 -7.25
CA GLN A 56 -2.15 0.16 -8.56
C GLN A 56 -1.17 1.27 -8.89
N GLN A 57 -1.56 2.52 -8.68
CA GLN A 57 -0.71 3.67 -8.97
C GLN A 57 0.54 3.68 -8.11
N GLU A 58 0.39 3.50 -6.80
CA GLU A 58 1.52 3.65 -5.88
C GLU A 58 2.43 2.43 -5.84
N MET A 59 1.88 1.23 -6.04
CA MET A 59 2.70 0.02 -6.19
C MET A 59 3.52 0.10 -7.48
N ARG A 60 2.91 0.57 -8.57
CA ARG A 60 3.64 0.76 -9.83
C ARG A 60 4.81 1.70 -9.63
N ALA A 61 4.62 2.82 -8.93
CA ALA A 61 5.68 3.78 -8.67
C ALA A 61 6.82 3.16 -7.85
N SER A 62 6.47 2.35 -6.84
CA SER A 62 7.48 1.66 -6.03
C SER A 62 8.25 0.60 -6.81
N LEU A 63 7.56 -0.12 -7.71
CA LEU A 63 8.18 -1.21 -8.48
C LEU A 63 8.92 -0.75 -9.72
N ALA A 64 8.75 0.51 -10.14
CA ALA A 64 9.40 1.05 -11.32
C ALA A 64 10.87 1.41 -11.10
N GLY A 65 11.34 1.39 -9.85
CA GLY A 65 12.74 1.69 -9.53
C GLY A 65 13.70 0.59 -9.97
N PRO A 66 15.02 0.83 -9.85
CA PRO A 66 16.02 -0.14 -10.31
C PRO A 66 16.14 -1.35 -9.40
N ARG A 67 15.60 -1.31 -8.19
CA ARG A 67 15.69 -2.39 -7.21
C ARG A 67 14.42 -3.21 -7.20
N ARG A 68 14.56 -4.51 -6.99
CA ARG A 68 13.40 -5.39 -6.83
C ARG A 68 12.77 -5.19 -5.46
N ALA A 69 11.47 -5.41 -5.37
CA ALA A 69 10.73 -5.30 -4.13
C ALA A 69 9.57 -6.29 -4.14
N VAL A 70 9.08 -6.63 -2.95
CA VAL A 70 7.96 -7.56 -2.79
C VAL A 70 6.86 -6.87 -1.99
N PHE A 71 5.63 -6.93 -2.50
CA PHE A 71 4.44 -6.57 -1.74
C PHE A 71 3.73 -7.83 -1.29
N VAL A 72 3.38 -7.89 -0.03
CA VAL A 72 2.51 -8.95 0.52
C VAL A 72 1.25 -8.28 1.03
N MET A 73 0.09 -8.76 0.60
CA MET A 73 -1.16 -8.13 1.00
C MET A 73 -2.25 -9.15 1.27
N LYS A 74 -3.16 -8.77 2.17
CA LYS A 74 -4.41 -9.46 2.44
C LYS A 74 -5.54 -8.51 2.14
N VAL A 75 -6.60 -9.00 1.53
CA VAL A 75 -7.76 -8.18 1.18
C VAL A 75 -8.97 -8.74 1.91
N LEU A 76 -9.60 -7.89 2.71
CA LEU A 76 -10.82 -8.23 3.45
C LEU A 76 -11.98 -7.43 2.90
N GLY A 77 -13.03 -8.11 2.50
CA GLY A 77 -14.24 -7.48 1.97
C GLY A 77 -15.40 -8.44 1.96
N GLY A 78 -16.54 -7.99 1.47
CA GLY A 78 -17.75 -8.78 1.43
C GLY A 78 -18.53 -8.70 2.75
N GLY A 79 -19.70 -9.33 2.79
CA GLY A 79 -20.52 -9.37 3.98
C GLY A 79 -21.37 -8.13 4.24
N ASP A 80 -21.39 -7.15 3.36
CA ASP A 80 -22.17 -5.91 3.49
C ASP A 80 -23.33 -5.83 2.52
#